data_1a016c0ec5a6cab9d0da6d60cc779467
#
_entry.id   1a016c0ec5a6cab9d0da6d60cc779467
#
_cell.length_a   1.000
_cell.length_b   1.000
_cell.length_c   1.000
_cell.angle_alpha   90.00
_cell.angle_beta   90.00
_cell.angle_gamma   90.00
#
_symmetry.space_group_name_H-M   'P 1'
#
loop_
_entity.id
_entity.type
_entity.pdbx_description
1 polymer ?
#
loop_
_entity_poly.entity_id
_entity_poly.type
_entity_poly.pdbx_seq_one_letter_code
_entity_poly.pdbx_strand_id
1 'polypeptide(L)'
;MSGERTEDPTPLRRREARKKGQVAKSPEINSAVILLTAFGLFGVVGPHTYRVLSALMERSFTAISTDDLTFGTLQSSGLAVGAMAVGAIAPLVLCLMLAGVVANVAQVGLMFSQKAVVPDFTRVSPLTGFKRLFALRGLVDLLKSLLKVVIIGVVVYLTLKDNYSTIIVIGQMSLAAGVSKLAQIGITMGLRVATIMLAIAAADYLYQRWEFEKSLRMTKQEVRDEAKQHENPQLKSRIRARQRELAMSRMMAAIPEADVVITNPTHIAVALRYTRGEMQVPKVVAKGQRLIAEKIKEKARQHHVPQVENKPLARALFGAVEIGQEIPAELYQAVAEVLAFVYRLKSPAKQHRSIG
;
A
#
# COMPACT_ATOMS: atom_id res chain seq x y z
N MET A 1 13.21 25.25 -4.35
CA MET A 1 14.13 24.88 -3.25
C MET A 1 13.68 23.53 -2.72
N SER A 2 14.42 22.45 -3.03
CA SER A 2 14.18 21.13 -2.46
C SER A 2 14.62 21.18 -1.00
N GLY A 3 13.67 21.23 -0.07
CA GLY A 3 13.98 21.18 1.35
C GLY A 3 14.74 19.90 1.71
N GLU A 4 15.63 19.97 2.69
CA GLU A 4 16.32 18.77 3.22
C GLU A 4 15.31 17.75 3.73
N ARG A 5 15.55 16.49 3.42
CA ARG A 5 14.74 15.34 3.86
C ARG A 5 15.12 14.96 5.28
N THR A 6 14.56 15.66 6.25
CA THR A 6 14.85 15.47 7.68
C THR A 6 13.78 14.68 8.42
N GLU A 7 12.55 14.69 7.92
CA GLU A 7 11.40 14.07 8.59
C GLU A 7 11.36 12.55 8.38
N ASP A 8 10.93 11.82 9.40
CA ASP A 8 10.77 10.38 9.32
C ASP A 8 9.63 9.99 8.35
N PRO A 9 9.76 8.86 7.66
CA PRO A 9 8.76 8.41 6.70
C PRO A 9 7.44 8.07 7.38
N THR A 10 6.34 8.55 6.82
CA THR A 10 4.98 8.23 7.25
C THR A 10 4.65 6.74 7.02
N PRO A 11 3.66 6.18 7.75
CA PRO A 11 3.17 4.82 7.48
C PRO A 11 2.69 4.61 6.04
N LEU A 12 2.16 5.67 5.41
CA LEU A 12 1.73 5.62 4.01
C LEU A 12 2.93 5.49 3.07
N ARG A 13 3.95 6.31 3.25
CA ARG A 13 5.20 6.28 2.46
C ARG A 13 5.84 4.90 2.52
N ARG A 14 5.89 4.28 3.72
CA ARG A 14 6.37 2.90 3.89
C ARG A 14 5.50 1.87 3.15
N ARG A 15 4.16 2.01 3.19
CA ARG A 15 3.24 1.15 2.43
C ARG A 15 3.40 1.29 0.93
N GLU A 16 3.59 2.50 0.43
CA GLU A 16 3.83 2.75 -0.99
C GLU A 16 5.16 2.16 -1.47
N ALA A 17 6.23 2.31 -0.69
CA ALA A 17 7.51 1.67 -0.97
C ALA A 17 7.35 0.15 -1.06
N ARG A 18 6.63 -0.47 -0.11
CA ARG A 18 6.31 -1.90 -0.16
C ARG A 18 5.52 -2.29 -1.40
N LYS A 19 4.48 -1.52 -1.78
CA LYS A 19 3.71 -1.77 -3.01
C LYS A 19 4.58 -1.69 -4.28
N LYS A 20 5.64 -0.89 -4.28
CA LYS A 20 6.63 -0.80 -5.36
C LYS A 20 7.68 -1.90 -5.32
N GLY A 21 7.61 -2.82 -4.36
CA GLY A 21 8.61 -3.88 -4.17
C GLY A 21 9.91 -3.40 -3.52
N GLN A 22 9.93 -2.19 -2.97
CA GLN A 22 11.10 -1.63 -2.27
C GLN A 22 11.04 -2.02 -0.80
N VAL A 23 12.02 -2.83 -0.38
CA VAL A 23 12.15 -3.34 0.99
C VAL A 23 13.60 -3.42 1.38
N ALA A 24 13.88 -3.30 2.68
CA ALA A 24 15.19 -3.61 3.23
C ALA A 24 15.39 -5.13 3.22
N LYS A 25 16.39 -5.60 2.52
CA LYS A 25 16.81 -7.02 2.52
C LYS A 25 18.31 -7.13 2.41
N SER A 26 18.90 -8.09 3.11
CA SER A 26 20.29 -8.46 2.94
C SER A 26 20.37 -9.86 2.31
N PRO A 27 20.94 -10.01 1.12
CA PRO A 27 21.21 -11.32 0.52
C PRO A 27 22.13 -12.17 1.41
N GLU A 28 22.96 -11.52 2.22
CA GLU A 28 23.93 -12.17 3.10
C GLU A 28 23.25 -13.02 4.18
N ILE A 29 22.12 -12.58 4.71
CA ILE A 29 21.33 -13.37 5.69
C ILE A 29 20.83 -14.66 5.02
N ASN A 30 20.31 -14.58 3.80
CA ASN A 30 19.86 -15.79 3.10
C ASN A 30 21.01 -16.78 2.90
N SER A 31 22.16 -16.29 2.44
CA SER A 31 23.35 -17.14 2.25
C SER A 31 23.84 -17.75 3.55
N ALA A 32 23.92 -16.96 4.63
CA ALA A 32 24.37 -17.44 5.93
C ALA A 32 23.41 -18.49 6.53
N VAL A 33 22.09 -18.26 6.45
CA VAL A 33 21.08 -19.20 6.92
C VAL A 33 21.11 -20.50 6.13
N ILE A 34 21.22 -20.43 4.80
CA ILE A 34 21.32 -21.61 3.96
C ILE A 34 22.60 -22.40 4.27
N LEU A 35 23.75 -21.71 4.44
CA LEU A 35 25.02 -22.39 4.83
C LEU A 35 24.92 -23.04 6.20
N LEU A 36 24.36 -22.34 7.19
CA LEU A 36 24.18 -22.89 8.54
C LEU A 36 23.27 -24.12 8.51
N THR A 37 22.17 -24.05 7.77
CA THR A 37 21.25 -25.16 7.59
C THR A 37 21.93 -26.32 6.87
N ALA A 38 22.68 -26.06 5.81
CA ALA A 38 23.40 -27.09 5.05
C ALA A 38 24.38 -27.87 5.91
N PHE A 39 25.30 -27.18 6.60
CA PHE A 39 26.30 -27.84 7.44
C PHE A 39 25.70 -28.49 8.68
N GLY A 40 24.64 -27.89 9.25
CA GLY A 40 23.89 -28.52 10.33
C GLY A 40 23.20 -29.83 9.90
N LEU A 41 22.57 -29.81 8.73
CA LEU A 41 21.92 -31.02 8.17
C LEU A 41 22.95 -32.09 7.73
N PHE A 42 24.09 -31.69 7.21
CA PHE A 42 25.14 -32.66 6.88
C PHE A 42 25.60 -33.45 8.09
N GLY A 43 25.61 -32.87 9.28
CA GLY A 43 25.91 -33.59 10.52
C GLY A 43 24.87 -34.68 10.86
N VAL A 44 23.62 -34.46 10.52
CA VAL A 44 22.51 -35.36 10.89
C VAL A 44 22.14 -36.33 9.75
N VAL A 45 21.95 -35.80 8.54
CA VAL A 45 21.46 -36.55 7.37
C VAL A 45 22.64 -37.17 6.59
N GLY A 46 23.81 -36.58 6.66
CA GLY A 46 25.02 -37.00 5.91
C GLY A 46 25.36 -38.49 6.09
N PRO A 47 25.40 -39.05 7.31
CA PRO A 47 25.68 -40.47 7.52
C PRO A 47 24.65 -41.40 6.85
N HIS A 48 23.37 -40.99 6.79
CA HIS A 48 22.34 -41.75 6.09
C HIS A 48 22.56 -41.68 4.56
N THR A 49 22.73 -40.46 4.02
CA THR A 49 23.00 -40.24 2.61
C THR A 49 24.25 -41.00 2.13
N TYR A 50 25.31 -40.98 2.91
CA TYR A 50 26.52 -41.73 2.64
C TYR A 50 26.26 -43.24 2.55
N ARG A 51 25.53 -43.83 3.50
CA ARG A 51 25.20 -45.27 3.50
C ARG A 51 24.35 -45.66 2.29
N VAL A 52 23.37 -44.83 1.92
CA VAL A 52 22.52 -45.10 0.75
C VAL A 52 23.34 -45.04 -0.52
N LEU A 53 24.16 -43.99 -0.69
CA LEU A 53 24.97 -43.84 -1.91
C LEU A 53 26.08 -44.90 -2.02
N SER A 54 26.75 -45.29 -0.92
CA SER A 54 27.73 -46.35 -0.95
C SER A 54 27.08 -47.71 -1.26
N ALA A 55 25.93 -48.01 -0.70
CA ALA A 55 25.19 -49.24 -1.06
C ALA A 55 24.73 -49.25 -2.52
N LEU A 56 24.33 -48.06 -3.06
CA LEU A 56 24.01 -47.96 -4.49
C LEU A 56 25.23 -48.23 -5.38
N MET A 57 26.39 -47.65 -5.03
CA MET A 57 27.62 -47.91 -5.77
C MET A 57 28.02 -49.39 -5.70
N GLU A 58 28.02 -50.00 -4.52
CA GLU A 58 28.30 -51.41 -4.31
C GLU A 58 27.39 -52.30 -5.17
N ARG A 59 26.06 -52.04 -5.09
CA ARG A 59 25.08 -52.75 -5.92
C ARG A 59 25.32 -52.56 -7.41
N SER A 60 25.64 -51.35 -7.86
CA SER A 60 25.91 -51.08 -9.26
C SER A 60 27.13 -51.82 -9.77
N PHE A 61 28.20 -51.96 -8.96
CA PHE A 61 29.39 -52.72 -9.34
C PHE A 61 29.18 -54.23 -9.25
N THR A 62 28.44 -54.74 -8.26
CA THR A 62 28.17 -56.18 -8.12
C THR A 62 27.13 -56.70 -9.10
N ALA A 63 26.22 -55.82 -9.54
CA ALA A 63 25.19 -56.17 -10.52
C ALA A 63 25.64 -56.12 -11.99
N ILE A 64 26.94 -55.85 -12.25
CA ILE A 64 27.52 -55.95 -13.59
C ILE A 64 27.64 -57.43 -13.96
N SER A 65 26.50 -58.02 -14.34
CA SER A 65 26.42 -59.35 -14.93
C SER A 65 26.24 -59.15 -16.44
N THR A 66 27.04 -59.89 -17.22
CA THR A 66 27.03 -59.77 -18.68
C THR A 66 25.89 -60.50 -19.35
N ASP A 67 25.08 -61.24 -18.59
CA ASP A 67 24.26 -62.30 -19.19
C ASP A 67 22.85 -61.90 -19.68
N ASP A 68 22.28 -60.71 -19.29
CA ASP A 68 20.94 -60.32 -19.76
C ASP A 68 20.71 -58.80 -19.78
N LEU A 69 21.55 -58.08 -20.50
CA LEU A 69 21.34 -56.65 -20.71
C LEU A 69 20.23 -56.39 -21.75
N THR A 70 18.98 -56.51 -21.34
CA THR A 70 17.84 -56.10 -22.15
C THR A 70 17.53 -54.62 -21.90
N PHE A 71 16.98 -53.92 -22.91
CA PHE A 71 16.57 -52.51 -22.74
C PHE A 71 15.62 -52.33 -21.53
N GLY A 72 14.71 -53.28 -21.29
CA GLY A 72 13.80 -53.22 -20.14
C GLY A 72 14.49 -53.37 -18.78
N THR A 73 15.54 -54.22 -18.68
CA THR A 73 16.30 -54.39 -17.43
C THR A 73 17.16 -53.15 -17.13
N LEU A 74 17.75 -52.55 -18.17
CA LEU A 74 18.52 -51.31 -18.06
C LEU A 74 17.61 -50.14 -17.60
N GLN A 75 16.44 -50.02 -18.21
CA GLN A 75 15.48 -48.97 -17.85
C GLN A 75 14.99 -49.12 -16.40
N SER A 76 14.56 -50.30 -15.99
CA SER A 76 14.07 -50.55 -14.62
C SER A 76 15.17 -50.33 -13.58
N SER A 77 16.38 -50.81 -13.82
CA SER A 77 17.53 -50.61 -12.92
C SER A 77 17.92 -49.14 -12.84
N GLY A 78 17.95 -48.43 -13.97
CA GLY A 78 18.22 -47.00 -14.01
C GLY A 78 17.21 -46.18 -13.23
N LEU A 79 15.92 -46.48 -13.39
CA LEU A 79 14.85 -45.82 -12.62
C LEU A 79 14.96 -46.12 -11.11
N ALA A 80 15.28 -47.35 -10.73
CA ALA A 80 15.43 -47.73 -9.31
C ALA A 80 16.64 -47.01 -8.68
N VAL A 81 17.79 -46.99 -9.33
CA VAL A 81 18.98 -46.27 -8.87
C VAL A 81 18.70 -44.75 -8.77
N GLY A 82 18.05 -44.18 -9.81
CA GLY A 82 17.66 -42.78 -9.82
C GLY A 82 16.73 -42.43 -8.69
N ALA A 83 15.69 -43.21 -8.43
CA ALA A 83 14.74 -43.01 -7.34
C ALA A 83 15.41 -43.08 -5.97
N MET A 84 16.33 -44.04 -5.74
CA MET A 84 17.07 -44.13 -4.48
C MET A 84 18.04 -42.93 -4.30
N ALA A 85 18.74 -42.51 -5.35
CA ALA A 85 19.62 -41.35 -5.30
C ALA A 85 18.87 -40.06 -5.01
N VAL A 86 17.75 -39.85 -5.69
CA VAL A 86 16.83 -38.71 -5.41
C VAL A 86 16.32 -38.76 -3.98
N GLY A 87 15.85 -39.93 -3.49
CA GLY A 87 15.37 -40.12 -2.13
C GLY A 87 16.43 -39.81 -1.06
N ALA A 88 17.71 -40.10 -1.33
CA ALA A 88 18.80 -39.80 -0.42
C ALA A 88 19.14 -38.31 -0.35
N ILE A 89 18.94 -37.55 -1.43
CA ILE A 89 19.31 -36.12 -1.53
C ILE A 89 18.11 -35.19 -1.30
N ALA A 90 16.88 -35.62 -1.65
CA ALA A 90 15.69 -34.81 -1.58
C ALA A 90 15.43 -34.17 -0.21
N PRO A 91 15.59 -34.85 0.95
CA PRO A 91 15.40 -34.23 2.25
C PRO A 91 16.32 -33.03 2.48
N LEU A 92 17.57 -33.13 2.06
CA LEU A 92 18.54 -32.05 2.18
C LEU A 92 18.11 -30.84 1.33
N VAL A 93 17.79 -31.07 0.04
CA VAL A 93 17.38 -30.03 -0.90
C VAL A 93 16.10 -29.35 -0.41
N LEU A 94 15.10 -30.10 0.03
CA LEU A 94 13.84 -29.55 0.54
C LEU A 94 14.05 -28.71 1.80
N CYS A 95 14.87 -29.14 2.73
CA CYS A 95 15.21 -28.35 3.91
C CYS A 95 15.94 -27.05 3.55
N LEU A 96 16.89 -27.08 2.60
CA LEU A 96 17.59 -25.89 2.14
C LEU A 96 16.65 -24.90 1.41
N MET A 97 15.76 -25.41 0.57
CA MET A 97 14.73 -24.58 -0.05
C MET A 97 13.83 -23.93 0.99
N LEU A 98 13.37 -24.70 1.96
CA LEU A 98 12.55 -24.19 3.06
C LEU A 98 13.30 -23.13 3.87
N ALA A 99 14.56 -23.38 4.23
CA ALA A 99 15.41 -22.43 4.94
C ALA A 99 15.55 -21.11 4.15
N GLY A 100 15.79 -21.17 2.85
CA GLY A 100 15.88 -20.00 1.99
C GLY A 100 14.56 -19.21 1.92
N VAL A 101 13.42 -19.90 1.81
CA VAL A 101 12.10 -19.27 1.84
C VAL A 101 11.84 -18.61 3.20
N VAL A 102 12.09 -19.33 4.29
CA VAL A 102 11.89 -18.82 5.66
C VAL A 102 12.78 -17.60 5.91
N ALA A 103 14.07 -17.66 5.55
CA ALA A 103 14.99 -16.53 5.69
C ALA A 103 14.53 -15.30 4.91
N ASN A 104 14.01 -15.48 3.71
CA ASN A 104 13.50 -14.38 2.89
C ASN A 104 12.20 -13.80 3.45
N VAL A 105 11.25 -14.66 3.85
CA VAL A 105 9.98 -14.25 4.46
C VAL A 105 10.21 -13.58 5.82
N ALA A 106 11.15 -14.04 6.62
CA ALA A 106 11.50 -13.43 7.90
C ALA A 106 12.04 -11.99 7.74
N GLN A 107 12.78 -11.70 6.65
CA GLN A 107 13.32 -10.36 6.39
C GLN A 107 12.27 -9.40 5.84
N VAL A 108 11.46 -9.84 4.87
CA VAL A 108 10.60 -8.97 4.04
C VAL A 108 9.12 -9.08 4.44
N GLY A 109 8.75 -10.21 5.05
CA GLY A 109 7.37 -10.62 5.25
C GLY A 109 6.75 -11.17 3.97
N LEU A 110 5.53 -11.68 4.08
CA LEU A 110 4.74 -12.08 2.92
C LEU A 110 4.32 -10.82 2.14
N MET A 111 4.81 -10.69 0.93
CA MET A 111 4.53 -9.55 0.06
C MET A 111 4.33 -10.01 -1.39
N PHE A 112 3.22 -9.59 -1.97
CA PHE A 112 2.94 -9.76 -3.38
C PHE A 112 2.91 -8.40 -4.07
N SER A 113 3.87 -8.12 -4.96
CA SER A 113 3.94 -6.87 -5.71
C SER A 113 3.87 -7.14 -7.21
N GLN A 114 2.73 -6.88 -7.82
CA GLN A 114 2.55 -7.01 -9.27
C GLN A 114 3.49 -6.10 -10.06
N LYS A 115 3.83 -4.91 -9.52
CA LYS A 115 4.73 -3.96 -10.18
C LYS A 115 6.19 -4.42 -10.23
N ALA A 116 6.61 -5.31 -9.32
CA ALA A 116 7.97 -5.84 -9.30
C ALA A 116 8.21 -6.92 -10.38
N VAL A 117 7.14 -7.52 -10.91
CA VAL A 117 7.19 -8.60 -11.91
C VAL A 117 7.25 -8.05 -13.34
N VAL A 118 6.79 -6.81 -13.56
CA VAL A 118 6.81 -6.19 -14.90
C VAL A 118 8.25 -5.82 -15.27
N PRO A 119 8.78 -6.32 -16.40
CA PRO A 119 10.14 -5.99 -16.84
C PRO A 119 10.25 -4.49 -17.14
N ASP A 120 11.22 -3.85 -16.51
CA ASP A 120 11.53 -2.44 -16.75
C ASP A 120 12.84 -2.32 -17.53
N PHE A 121 12.72 -2.25 -18.85
CA PHE A 121 13.85 -2.17 -19.77
C PHE A 121 14.66 -0.87 -19.61
N THR A 122 14.11 0.16 -18.95
CA THR A 122 14.85 1.40 -18.69
C THR A 122 15.99 1.22 -17.68
N ARG A 123 15.95 0.13 -16.89
CA ARG A 123 16.98 -0.22 -15.91
C ARG A 123 18.19 -0.95 -16.53
N VAL A 124 18.07 -1.41 -17.78
CA VAL A 124 19.12 -2.15 -18.49
C VAL A 124 19.95 -1.19 -19.36
N SER A 125 20.55 -0.17 -18.73
CA SER A 125 21.48 0.73 -19.41
C SER A 125 22.93 0.40 -19.04
N PRO A 126 23.79 -0.03 -19.98
CA PRO A 126 25.18 -0.36 -19.69
C PRO A 126 25.98 0.82 -19.11
N LEU A 127 25.71 2.03 -19.58
CA LEU A 127 26.40 3.24 -19.14
C LEU A 127 26.11 3.59 -17.67
N THR A 128 24.84 3.39 -17.24
CA THR A 128 24.45 3.61 -15.83
C THR A 128 24.98 2.50 -14.94
N GLY A 129 25.08 1.26 -15.43
CA GLY A 129 25.71 0.14 -14.75
C GLY A 129 27.19 0.40 -14.49
N PHE A 130 27.93 0.88 -15.49
CA PHE A 130 29.36 1.18 -15.37
C PHE A 130 29.62 2.32 -14.35
N LYS A 131 28.85 3.42 -14.40
CA LYS A 131 28.94 4.48 -13.39
C LYS A 131 28.66 4.00 -11.96
N ARG A 132 27.79 3.01 -11.78
CA ARG A 132 27.46 2.44 -10.47
C ARG A 132 28.62 1.64 -9.88
N LEU A 133 29.38 0.92 -10.70
CA LEU A 133 30.56 0.16 -10.23
C LEU A 133 31.64 1.07 -9.65
N PHE A 134 31.83 2.26 -10.22
CA PHE A 134 32.85 3.24 -9.77
C PHE A 134 32.28 4.29 -8.80
N ALA A 135 31.02 4.16 -8.38
CA ALA A 135 30.49 4.99 -7.34
C ALA A 135 31.06 4.60 -5.95
N LEU A 136 31.12 5.54 -5.02
CA LEU A 136 31.55 5.30 -3.64
C LEU A 136 30.89 4.08 -3.00
N ARG A 137 29.64 3.80 -3.37
CA ARG A 137 28.88 2.62 -2.92
C ARG A 137 29.50 1.32 -3.41
N GLY A 138 29.94 1.26 -4.68
CA GLY A 138 30.63 0.09 -5.22
C GLY A 138 31.96 -0.20 -4.51
N LEU A 139 32.71 0.84 -4.12
CA LEU A 139 33.93 0.70 -3.36
C LEU A 139 33.67 0.14 -1.95
N VAL A 140 32.63 0.60 -1.28
CA VAL A 140 32.22 0.07 0.03
C VAL A 140 31.82 -1.40 -0.06
N ASP A 141 31.06 -1.79 -1.09
CA ASP A 141 30.66 -3.18 -1.31
C ASP A 141 31.87 -4.08 -1.63
N LEU A 142 32.83 -3.57 -2.38
CA LEU A 142 34.10 -4.25 -2.64
C LEU A 142 34.87 -4.48 -1.34
N LEU A 143 35.02 -3.45 -0.50
CA LEU A 143 35.74 -3.55 0.77
C LEU A 143 35.07 -4.55 1.73
N LYS A 144 33.73 -4.52 1.82
CA LYS A 144 32.96 -5.52 2.59
C LYS A 144 33.21 -6.95 2.08
N SER A 145 33.24 -7.14 0.75
CA SER A 145 33.49 -8.46 0.16
C SER A 145 34.90 -8.94 0.44
N LEU A 146 35.90 -8.07 0.34
CA LEU A 146 37.28 -8.39 0.67
C LEU A 146 37.45 -8.77 2.15
N LEU A 147 36.83 -8.00 3.05
CA LEU A 147 36.82 -8.28 4.48
C LEU A 147 36.24 -9.66 4.80
N LYS A 148 35.15 -10.07 4.13
CA LYS A 148 34.55 -11.40 4.27
C LYS A 148 35.51 -12.51 3.84
N VAL A 149 36.17 -12.34 2.70
CA VAL A 149 37.15 -13.31 2.20
C VAL A 149 38.29 -13.48 3.23
N VAL A 150 38.81 -12.39 3.78
CA VAL A 150 39.85 -12.44 4.80
C VAL A 150 39.35 -13.15 6.06
N ILE A 151 38.18 -12.83 6.56
CA ILE A 151 37.61 -13.46 7.77
C ILE A 151 37.40 -14.97 7.54
N ILE A 152 36.83 -15.37 6.40
CA ILE A 152 36.65 -16.78 6.05
C ILE A 152 38.02 -17.47 5.99
N GLY A 153 39.01 -16.87 5.31
CA GLY A 153 40.37 -17.41 5.22
C GLY A 153 41.02 -17.64 6.57
N VAL A 154 40.84 -16.69 7.49
CA VAL A 154 41.35 -16.84 8.86
C VAL A 154 40.67 -18.00 9.61
N VAL A 155 39.32 -18.13 9.48
CA VAL A 155 38.56 -19.22 10.10
C VAL A 155 39.00 -20.59 9.58
N VAL A 156 39.15 -20.69 8.25
CA VAL A 156 39.66 -21.91 7.60
C VAL A 156 41.03 -22.23 8.06
N TYR A 157 41.96 -21.27 8.06
CA TYR A 157 43.35 -21.44 8.56
C TYR A 157 43.39 -21.93 10.02
N LEU A 158 42.67 -21.29 10.91
CA LEU A 158 42.61 -21.68 12.30
C LEU A 158 42.04 -23.09 12.49
N THR A 159 40.96 -23.43 11.77
CA THR A 159 40.37 -24.77 11.83
C THR A 159 41.31 -25.86 11.32
N LEU A 160 42.04 -25.60 10.22
CA LEU A 160 43.03 -26.53 9.70
C LEU A 160 44.23 -26.66 10.67
N LYS A 161 44.68 -25.55 11.24
CA LYS A 161 45.77 -25.56 12.26
C LYS A 161 45.36 -26.37 13.48
N ASP A 162 44.16 -26.20 14.01
CA ASP A 162 43.64 -26.96 15.16
C ASP A 162 43.59 -28.48 14.88
N ASN A 163 43.36 -28.87 13.64
CA ASN A 163 43.24 -30.28 13.25
C ASN A 163 44.47 -30.83 12.49
N TYR A 164 45.61 -30.09 12.50
CA TYR A 164 46.78 -30.43 11.68
C TYR A 164 47.35 -31.83 12.02
N SER A 165 47.48 -32.14 13.33
CA SER A 165 47.96 -33.48 13.75
C SER A 165 47.00 -34.59 13.32
N THR A 166 45.72 -34.37 13.36
CA THR A 166 44.68 -35.32 12.94
C THR A 166 44.79 -35.55 11.42
N ILE A 167 44.94 -34.47 10.62
CA ILE A 167 45.06 -34.57 9.15
C ILE A 167 46.25 -35.39 8.73
N ILE A 168 47.41 -35.27 9.40
CA ILE A 168 48.63 -36.07 9.08
C ILE A 168 48.37 -37.56 9.31
N VAL A 169 47.66 -37.91 10.39
CA VAL A 169 47.42 -39.31 10.77
C VAL A 169 46.30 -39.97 9.98
N ILE A 170 45.47 -39.19 9.25
CA ILE A 170 44.35 -39.74 8.42
C ILE A 170 44.84 -40.83 7.44
N GLY A 171 46.02 -40.66 6.84
CA GLY A 171 46.60 -41.66 5.91
C GLY A 171 46.92 -43.02 6.55
N GLN A 172 46.98 -43.12 7.85
CA GLN A 172 47.21 -44.35 8.61
C GLN A 172 45.91 -44.99 9.10
N MET A 173 44.75 -44.33 8.90
CA MET A 173 43.47 -44.85 9.32
C MET A 173 42.83 -45.75 8.22
N SER A 174 41.86 -46.55 8.64
CA SER A 174 40.99 -47.23 7.64
C SER A 174 40.26 -46.20 6.79
N LEU A 175 39.96 -46.52 5.53
CA LEU A 175 39.28 -45.62 4.60
C LEU A 175 38.01 -45.01 5.23
N ALA A 176 37.19 -45.83 5.83
CA ALA A 176 35.94 -45.38 6.47
C ALA A 176 36.20 -44.41 7.62
N ALA A 177 37.18 -44.68 8.47
CA ALA A 177 37.55 -43.79 9.59
C ALA A 177 38.13 -42.46 9.06
N GLY A 178 38.99 -42.49 8.04
CA GLY A 178 39.58 -41.31 7.42
C GLY A 178 38.53 -40.41 6.79
N VAL A 179 37.60 -40.98 6.00
CA VAL A 179 36.47 -40.23 5.37
C VAL A 179 35.56 -39.62 6.47
N SER A 180 35.21 -40.37 7.48
CA SER A 180 34.40 -39.88 8.61
C SER A 180 35.08 -38.68 9.32
N LYS A 181 36.40 -38.76 9.52
CA LYS A 181 37.15 -37.70 10.21
C LYS A 181 37.27 -36.43 9.34
N LEU A 182 37.51 -36.60 8.03
CA LEU A 182 37.51 -35.48 7.08
C LEU A 182 36.13 -34.80 7.03
N ALA A 183 35.07 -35.59 6.96
CA ALA A 183 33.69 -35.05 6.98
C ALA A 183 33.41 -34.25 8.27
N GLN A 184 33.85 -34.76 9.44
CA GLN A 184 33.69 -34.08 10.71
C GLN A 184 34.46 -32.74 10.75
N ILE A 185 35.71 -32.72 10.26
CA ILE A 185 36.49 -31.47 10.13
C ILE A 185 35.79 -30.49 9.19
N GLY A 186 35.32 -30.95 8.03
CA GLY A 186 34.61 -30.14 7.04
C GLY A 186 33.31 -29.54 7.58
N ILE A 187 32.51 -30.35 8.27
CA ILE A 187 31.25 -29.87 8.90
C ILE A 187 31.55 -28.84 10.00
N THR A 188 32.53 -29.09 10.86
CA THR A 188 32.92 -28.16 11.92
C THR A 188 33.41 -26.84 11.34
N MET A 189 34.26 -26.91 10.32
CA MET A 189 34.74 -25.74 9.58
C MET A 189 33.59 -24.95 8.94
N GLY A 190 32.68 -25.64 8.26
CA GLY A 190 31.52 -25.04 7.63
C GLY A 190 30.57 -24.36 8.65
N LEU A 191 30.30 -25.00 9.76
CA LEU A 191 29.50 -24.42 10.87
C LEU A 191 30.17 -23.18 11.46
N ARG A 192 31.49 -23.20 11.69
CA ARG A 192 32.23 -22.02 12.17
C ARG A 192 32.10 -20.84 11.19
N VAL A 193 32.36 -21.12 9.91
CA VAL A 193 32.21 -20.10 8.83
C VAL A 193 30.78 -19.59 8.77
N ALA A 194 29.77 -20.47 8.75
CA ALA A 194 28.37 -20.09 8.66
C ALA A 194 27.91 -19.24 9.84
N THR A 195 28.37 -19.56 11.06
CA THR A 195 28.05 -18.78 12.27
C THR A 195 28.62 -17.37 12.20
N ILE A 196 29.88 -17.23 11.78
CA ILE A 196 30.53 -15.91 11.63
C ILE A 196 29.88 -15.13 10.49
N MET A 197 29.58 -15.78 9.37
CA MET A 197 28.83 -15.15 8.26
C MET A 197 27.46 -14.69 8.69
N LEU A 198 26.76 -15.42 9.57
CA LEU A 198 25.46 -14.99 10.10
C LEU A 198 25.60 -13.73 10.95
N ALA A 199 26.65 -13.62 11.78
CA ALA A 199 26.89 -12.41 12.57
C ALA A 199 27.19 -11.18 11.67
N ILE A 200 28.01 -11.36 10.62
CA ILE A 200 28.28 -10.31 9.61
C ILE A 200 27.02 -9.94 8.86
N ALA A 201 26.23 -10.92 8.45
CA ALA A 201 24.98 -10.72 7.74
C ALA A 201 23.92 -9.97 8.58
N ALA A 202 23.87 -10.25 9.90
CA ALA A 202 23.01 -9.51 10.82
C ALA A 202 23.40 -8.02 10.89
N ALA A 203 24.70 -7.72 10.99
CA ALA A 203 25.20 -6.35 10.96
C ALA A 203 24.91 -5.66 9.62
N ASP A 204 25.11 -6.35 8.50
CA ASP A 204 24.77 -5.83 7.16
C ASP A 204 23.27 -5.54 7.04
N TYR A 205 22.41 -6.41 7.55
CA TYR A 205 20.97 -6.19 7.53
C TYR A 205 20.54 -4.95 8.32
N LEU A 206 21.12 -4.73 9.49
CA LEU A 206 20.86 -3.52 10.30
C LEU A 206 21.26 -2.25 9.52
N TYR A 207 22.42 -2.30 8.87
CA TYR A 207 22.87 -1.21 8.02
C TYR A 207 21.93 -0.99 6.82
N GLN A 208 21.54 -2.03 6.10
CA GLN A 208 20.62 -1.98 4.98
C GLN A 208 19.24 -1.42 5.39
N ARG A 209 18.76 -1.82 6.57
CA ARG A 209 17.51 -1.32 7.13
C ARG A 209 17.59 0.16 7.46
N TRP A 210 18.70 0.60 8.06
CA TRP A 210 18.94 2.02 8.35
C TRP A 210 19.02 2.85 7.06
N GLU A 211 19.75 2.39 6.06
CA GLU A 211 19.89 3.05 4.76
C GLU A 211 18.54 3.14 4.05
N PHE A 212 17.75 2.07 4.10
CA PHE A 212 16.41 2.04 3.53
C PHE A 212 15.49 3.08 4.21
N GLU A 213 15.42 3.12 5.53
CA GLU A 213 14.65 4.13 6.26
C GLU A 213 15.12 5.55 5.92
N LYS A 214 16.44 5.77 5.85
CA LYS A 214 17.01 7.05 5.44
C LYS A 214 16.60 7.44 4.01
N SER A 215 16.51 6.49 3.09
CA SER A 215 16.09 6.73 1.71
C SER A 215 14.61 7.13 1.58
N LEU A 216 13.78 6.75 2.55
CA LEU A 216 12.36 7.07 2.62
C LEU A 216 12.06 8.40 3.31
N ARG A 217 13.06 9.06 3.93
CA ARG A 217 12.86 10.34 4.62
C ARG A 217 12.20 11.38 3.73
N MET A 218 11.40 12.21 4.34
CA MET A 218 10.55 13.19 3.69
C MET A 218 10.95 14.63 4.06
N THR A 219 10.57 15.58 3.21
CA THR A 219 10.64 16.99 3.57
C THR A 219 9.41 17.36 4.43
N LYS A 220 9.50 18.43 5.22
CA LYS A 220 8.36 18.97 5.98
C LYS A 220 7.16 19.28 5.10
N GLN A 221 7.41 19.68 3.86
CA GLN A 221 6.35 19.99 2.91
C GLN A 221 5.66 18.71 2.40
N GLU A 222 6.43 17.67 2.04
CA GLU A 222 5.88 16.37 1.63
C GLU A 222 4.96 15.78 2.71
N VAL A 223 5.36 15.85 3.99
CA VAL A 223 4.54 15.36 5.12
C VAL A 223 3.23 16.16 5.24
N ARG A 224 3.28 17.50 5.10
CA ARG A 224 2.07 18.35 5.14
C ARG A 224 1.13 18.07 3.97
N ASP A 225 1.67 17.89 2.78
CA ASP A 225 0.86 17.65 1.59
C ASP A 225 0.22 16.27 1.63
N GLU A 226 0.92 15.26 2.14
CA GLU A 226 0.38 13.94 2.40
C GLU A 226 -0.74 13.97 3.46
N ALA A 227 -0.55 14.71 4.56
CA ALA A 227 -1.58 14.90 5.58
C ALA A 227 -2.84 15.56 5.00
N LYS A 228 -2.70 16.57 4.14
CA LYS A 228 -3.82 17.24 3.46
C LYS A 228 -4.56 16.31 2.47
N GLN A 229 -3.84 15.48 1.73
CA GLN A 229 -4.44 14.50 0.80
C GLN A 229 -5.22 13.42 1.55
N HIS A 230 -4.79 13.09 2.77
CA HIS A 230 -5.43 12.10 3.64
C HIS A 230 -6.44 12.70 4.64
N GLU A 231 -6.66 14.03 4.64
CA GLU A 231 -7.80 14.60 5.36
C GLU A 231 -9.08 13.91 4.89
N ASN A 232 -9.64 13.18 5.82
CA ASN A 232 -10.67 12.16 5.68
C ASN A 232 -11.80 12.63 4.72
N PRO A 233 -11.98 12.04 3.51
CA PRO A 233 -13.02 12.44 2.56
C PRO A 233 -14.41 12.40 3.20
N GLN A 234 -14.62 11.52 4.19
CA GLN A 234 -15.85 11.39 4.95
C GLN A 234 -16.07 12.61 5.86
N LEU A 235 -15.02 13.17 6.45
CA LEU A 235 -15.13 14.38 7.25
C LEU A 235 -15.49 15.59 6.37
N LYS A 236 -14.86 15.72 5.20
CA LYS A 236 -15.20 16.77 4.22
C LYS A 236 -16.65 16.63 3.73
N SER A 237 -17.12 15.42 3.48
CA SER A 237 -18.51 15.18 3.07
C SER A 237 -19.50 15.50 4.19
N ARG A 238 -19.21 15.14 5.46
CA ARG A 238 -20.02 15.47 6.64
C ARG A 238 -20.07 16.99 6.88
N ILE A 239 -18.94 17.68 6.75
CA ILE A 239 -18.91 19.16 6.90
C ILE A 239 -19.77 19.81 5.82
N ARG A 240 -19.64 19.41 4.55
CA ARG A 240 -20.47 19.92 3.45
C ARG A 240 -21.96 19.60 3.64
N ALA A 241 -22.29 18.40 4.10
CA ALA A 241 -23.67 18.01 4.39
C ALA A 241 -24.24 18.89 5.51
N ARG A 242 -23.49 19.11 6.58
CA ARG A 242 -23.92 19.98 7.70
C ARG A 242 -24.08 21.44 7.30
N GLN A 243 -23.18 21.96 6.45
CA GLN A 243 -23.31 23.32 5.90
C GLN A 243 -24.59 23.47 5.04
N ARG A 244 -24.91 22.48 4.21
CA ARG A 244 -26.14 22.46 3.41
C ARG A 244 -27.40 22.39 4.30
N GLU A 245 -27.36 21.57 5.33
CA GLU A 245 -28.44 21.44 6.31
C GLU A 245 -28.70 22.76 7.03
N LEU A 246 -27.65 23.43 7.52
CA LEU A 246 -27.75 24.73 8.17
C LEU A 246 -28.24 25.82 7.21
N ALA A 247 -27.77 25.86 5.99
CA ALA A 247 -28.26 26.79 4.95
C ALA A 247 -29.75 26.57 4.66
N MET A 248 -30.15 25.30 4.48
CA MET A 248 -31.54 24.92 4.29
C MET A 248 -32.42 25.31 5.49
N SER A 249 -31.97 25.08 6.72
CA SER A 249 -32.67 25.44 7.95
C SER A 249 -32.89 26.94 8.05
N ARG A 250 -31.85 27.76 7.78
CA ARG A 250 -31.96 29.24 7.76
C ARG A 250 -32.92 29.71 6.68
N MET A 251 -32.84 29.17 5.47
CA MET A 251 -33.77 29.49 4.40
C MET A 251 -35.21 29.16 4.77
N MET A 252 -35.45 27.99 5.35
CA MET A 252 -36.81 27.62 5.81
C MET A 252 -37.30 28.50 6.96
N ALA A 253 -36.43 28.94 7.86
CA ALA A 253 -36.77 29.84 8.97
C ALA A 253 -37.16 31.24 8.47
N ALA A 254 -36.72 31.70 7.32
CA ALA A 254 -37.05 32.98 6.73
C ALA A 254 -38.42 33.00 5.99
N ILE A 255 -39.05 31.85 5.73
CA ILE A 255 -40.32 31.77 5.01
C ILE A 255 -41.49 32.48 5.75
N PRO A 256 -41.63 32.37 7.09
CA PRO A 256 -42.68 33.10 7.81
C PRO A 256 -42.61 34.62 7.67
N GLU A 257 -41.43 35.17 7.38
CA GLU A 257 -41.21 36.61 7.15
C GLU A 257 -41.49 37.06 5.72
N ALA A 258 -41.81 36.12 4.83
CA ALA A 258 -42.12 36.43 3.43
C ALA A 258 -43.55 37.03 3.30
N ASP A 259 -43.67 37.99 2.41
CA ASP A 259 -44.98 38.62 2.07
C ASP A 259 -45.77 37.81 1.05
N VAL A 260 -45.09 37.12 0.17
CA VAL A 260 -45.69 36.29 -0.86
C VAL A 260 -44.75 35.15 -1.30
N VAL A 261 -45.31 34.01 -1.66
CA VAL A 261 -44.60 32.92 -2.35
C VAL A 261 -45.15 32.83 -3.78
N ILE A 262 -44.26 33.06 -4.74
CA ILE A 262 -44.58 32.92 -6.16
C ILE A 262 -44.27 31.48 -6.59
N THR A 263 -45.24 30.81 -7.20
CA THR A 263 -45.18 29.40 -7.47
C THR A 263 -45.34 29.06 -8.95
N ASN A 264 -44.57 28.04 -9.39
CA ASN A 264 -44.93 27.21 -10.52
C ASN A 264 -45.38 25.86 -9.95
N PRO A 265 -46.64 25.44 -9.99
CA PRO A 265 -47.30 24.48 -9.12
C PRO A 265 -46.53 23.21 -8.79
N THR A 266 -45.92 22.61 -9.79
CA THR A 266 -45.22 21.31 -9.61
C THR A 266 -43.70 21.43 -9.50
N HIS A 267 -43.12 22.59 -9.80
CA HIS A 267 -41.69 22.66 -10.04
C HIS A 267 -40.91 23.65 -9.17
N ILE A 268 -41.43 24.85 -8.92
CA ILE A 268 -40.67 25.95 -8.34
C ILE A 268 -41.50 26.72 -7.31
N ALA A 269 -40.87 27.16 -6.25
CA ALA A 269 -41.43 28.15 -5.30
C ALA A 269 -40.32 29.16 -4.94
N VAL A 270 -40.65 30.45 -4.96
CA VAL A 270 -39.79 31.57 -4.61
C VAL A 270 -40.52 32.44 -3.63
N ALA A 271 -39.99 32.61 -2.42
CA ALA A 271 -40.52 33.45 -1.37
C ALA A 271 -39.87 34.84 -1.43
N LEU A 272 -40.68 35.87 -1.46
CA LEU A 272 -40.26 37.26 -1.49
C LEU A 272 -40.65 37.98 -0.22
N ARG A 273 -39.76 38.81 0.28
CA ARG A 273 -40.01 39.73 1.37
C ARG A 273 -39.89 41.17 0.85
N TYR A 274 -40.86 42.00 1.22
CA TYR A 274 -40.89 43.42 0.93
C TYR A 274 -41.53 44.20 2.07
N THR A 275 -40.76 44.94 2.84
CA THR A 275 -41.28 45.81 3.93
C THR A 275 -41.41 47.20 3.40
N ARG A 276 -42.67 47.65 3.30
CA ARG A 276 -43.04 48.99 2.77
C ARG A 276 -42.48 50.08 3.71
N GLY A 277 -41.67 50.99 3.15
CA GLY A 277 -41.02 52.07 3.93
C GLY A 277 -39.60 51.76 4.40
N GLU A 278 -39.18 50.50 4.47
CA GLU A 278 -37.84 50.09 4.91
C GLU A 278 -37.01 49.55 3.74
N MET A 279 -37.64 48.93 2.77
CA MET A 279 -36.98 48.32 1.60
C MET A 279 -37.34 49.03 0.31
N GLN A 280 -36.34 49.38 -0.49
CA GLN A 280 -36.57 49.96 -1.84
C GLN A 280 -36.97 48.86 -2.82
N VAL A 281 -36.46 47.67 -2.67
CA VAL A 281 -36.63 46.56 -3.60
C VAL A 281 -36.94 45.27 -2.83
N PRO A 282 -37.87 44.41 -3.34
CA PRO A 282 -38.12 43.11 -2.75
C PRO A 282 -36.88 42.19 -2.78
N LYS A 283 -36.70 41.34 -1.74
CA LYS A 283 -35.62 40.36 -1.65
C LYS A 283 -36.16 38.93 -1.71
N VAL A 284 -35.37 38.03 -2.28
CA VAL A 284 -35.66 36.60 -2.30
C VAL A 284 -35.17 36.02 -0.96
N VAL A 285 -36.07 35.54 -0.11
CA VAL A 285 -35.76 34.96 1.21
C VAL A 285 -35.66 33.44 1.15
N ALA A 286 -36.38 32.80 0.22
CA ALA A 286 -36.26 31.36 -0.03
C ALA A 286 -36.57 31.05 -1.50
N LYS A 287 -35.82 30.08 -2.07
CA LYS A 287 -36.11 29.53 -3.39
C LYS A 287 -35.89 28.03 -3.39
N GLY A 288 -36.69 27.29 -4.14
CA GLY A 288 -36.55 25.85 -4.26
C GLY A 288 -37.27 25.26 -5.44
N GLN A 289 -36.82 24.08 -5.87
CA GLN A 289 -37.48 23.29 -6.91
C GLN A 289 -37.86 21.90 -6.40
N ARG A 290 -38.87 21.28 -7.02
CA ARG A 290 -39.36 19.93 -6.67
C ARG A 290 -39.69 19.80 -5.17
N LEU A 291 -39.08 18.83 -4.46
CA LEU A 291 -39.31 18.58 -3.03
C LEU A 291 -39.04 19.80 -2.14
N ILE A 292 -38.08 20.66 -2.50
CA ILE A 292 -37.79 21.89 -1.76
C ILE A 292 -38.93 22.90 -1.97
N ALA A 293 -39.45 23.02 -3.20
CA ALA A 293 -40.58 23.87 -3.49
C ALA A 293 -41.86 23.45 -2.72
N GLU A 294 -42.07 22.13 -2.58
CA GLU A 294 -43.18 21.61 -1.77
C GLU A 294 -43.04 21.98 -0.30
N LYS A 295 -41.85 21.83 0.29
CA LYS A 295 -41.57 22.23 1.68
C LYS A 295 -41.75 23.73 1.87
N ILE A 296 -41.35 24.57 0.90
CA ILE A 296 -41.56 26.03 0.96
C ILE A 296 -43.07 26.35 0.92
N LYS A 297 -43.81 25.74 0.00
CA LYS A 297 -45.27 25.93 -0.10
C LYS A 297 -46.00 25.48 1.18
N GLU A 298 -45.63 24.33 1.71
CA GLU A 298 -46.20 23.77 2.93
C GLU A 298 -45.94 24.70 4.11
N LYS A 299 -44.70 25.16 4.30
CA LYS A 299 -44.33 26.08 5.39
C LYS A 299 -44.98 27.44 5.22
N ALA A 300 -45.11 27.98 4.01
CA ALA A 300 -45.84 29.19 3.70
C ALA A 300 -47.33 29.07 4.08
N ARG A 301 -47.95 27.90 3.80
CA ARG A 301 -49.34 27.62 4.16
C ARG A 301 -49.52 27.58 5.69
N GLN A 302 -48.62 26.92 6.43
CA GLN A 302 -48.63 26.85 7.88
C GLN A 302 -48.55 28.24 8.55
N HIS A 303 -47.82 29.17 7.90
CA HIS A 303 -47.64 30.53 8.42
C HIS A 303 -48.51 31.58 7.73
N HIS A 304 -49.56 31.15 7.01
CA HIS A 304 -50.52 32.04 6.33
C HIS A 304 -49.87 33.01 5.34
N VAL A 305 -48.71 32.64 4.76
CA VAL A 305 -48.08 33.43 3.71
C VAL A 305 -48.83 33.18 2.38
N PRO A 306 -49.34 34.23 1.71
CA PRO A 306 -50.08 34.09 0.44
C PRO A 306 -49.21 33.41 -0.63
N GLN A 307 -49.85 32.48 -1.36
CA GLN A 307 -49.22 31.82 -2.48
C GLN A 307 -49.90 32.27 -3.78
N VAL A 308 -49.12 32.76 -4.75
CA VAL A 308 -49.61 33.22 -6.03
C VAL A 308 -48.99 32.37 -7.13
N GLU A 309 -49.84 31.78 -7.95
CA GLU A 309 -49.38 31.04 -9.13
C GLU A 309 -49.02 31.98 -10.26
N ASN A 310 -47.74 32.03 -10.64
CA ASN A 310 -47.28 32.74 -11.81
C ASN A 310 -46.05 31.99 -12.37
N LYS A 311 -46.30 31.10 -13.33
CA LYS A 311 -45.28 30.20 -13.89
C LYS A 311 -44.11 30.93 -14.56
N PRO A 312 -44.30 31.95 -15.42
CA PRO A 312 -43.18 32.69 -16.02
C PRO A 312 -42.36 33.43 -14.97
N LEU A 313 -42.99 34.14 -14.03
CA LEU A 313 -42.33 34.94 -13.02
C LEU A 313 -41.55 34.04 -12.05
N ALA A 314 -42.13 32.93 -11.62
CA ALA A 314 -41.43 31.96 -10.76
C ALA A 314 -40.15 31.42 -11.38
N ARG A 315 -40.16 31.13 -12.68
CA ARG A 315 -38.98 30.67 -13.44
C ARG A 315 -37.92 31.76 -13.56
N ALA A 316 -38.33 32.99 -13.91
CA ALA A 316 -37.43 34.13 -14.04
C ALA A 316 -36.73 34.45 -12.72
N LEU A 317 -37.47 34.54 -11.61
CA LEU A 317 -36.91 34.78 -10.28
C LEU A 317 -35.98 33.67 -9.83
N PHE A 318 -36.35 32.41 -10.04
CA PHE A 318 -35.53 31.26 -9.64
C PHE A 318 -34.15 31.24 -10.33
N GLY A 319 -34.13 31.59 -11.63
CA GLY A 319 -32.89 31.59 -12.42
C GLY A 319 -32.03 32.84 -12.23
N ALA A 320 -32.65 34.01 -12.04
CA ALA A 320 -31.94 35.29 -12.03
C ALA A 320 -31.46 35.75 -10.64
N VAL A 321 -32.05 35.27 -9.54
CA VAL A 321 -31.82 35.85 -8.21
C VAL A 321 -31.39 34.78 -7.23
N GLU A 322 -30.31 35.03 -6.45
CA GLU A 322 -29.91 34.16 -5.35
C GLU A 322 -30.62 34.52 -4.03
N ILE A 323 -30.62 33.57 -3.07
CA ILE A 323 -31.23 33.79 -1.75
C ILE A 323 -30.53 34.96 -1.04
N GLY A 324 -31.30 35.90 -0.53
CA GLY A 324 -30.81 37.12 0.13
C GLY A 324 -30.58 38.31 -0.80
N GLN A 325 -30.65 38.10 -2.11
CA GLN A 325 -30.46 39.18 -3.12
C GLN A 325 -31.76 39.88 -3.45
N GLU A 326 -31.63 41.11 -3.94
CA GLU A 326 -32.71 41.93 -4.48
C GLU A 326 -33.07 41.46 -5.88
N ILE A 327 -34.32 41.59 -6.27
CA ILE A 327 -34.79 41.25 -7.62
C ILE A 327 -34.19 42.22 -8.65
N PRO A 328 -33.90 41.78 -9.89
CA PRO A 328 -33.40 42.66 -10.94
C PRO A 328 -34.53 43.60 -11.46
N ALA A 329 -34.09 44.74 -12.00
CA ALA A 329 -35.01 45.80 -12.49
C ALA A 329 -36.05 45.30 -13.49
N GLU A 330 -35.69 44.32 -14.33
CA GLU A 330 -36.53 43.68 -15.34
C GLU A 330 -37.79 43.03 -14.75
N LEU A 331 -37.72 42.60 -13.48
CA LEU A 331 -38.83 41.90 -12.81
C LEU A 331 -39.61 42.77 -11.87
N TYR A 332 -39.25 44.06 -11.72
CA TYR A 332 -39.95 44.99 -10.79
C TYR A 332 -41.41 45.08 -11.03
N GLN A 333 -41.84 45.31 -12.28
CA GLN A 333 -43.24 45.51 -12.64
C GLN A 333 -44.07 44.24 -12.36
N ALA A 334 -43.59 43.08 -12.76
CA ALA A 334 -44.28 41.81 -12.53
C ALA A 334 -44.42 41.46 -11.06
N VAL A 335 -43.34 41.70 -10.25
CA VAL A 335 -43.37 41.48 -8.79
C VAL A 335 -44.29 42.51 -8.10
N ALA A 336 -44.26 43.78 -8.51
CA ALA A 336 -45.13 44.82 -7.96
C ALA A 336 -46.64 44.51 -8.17
N GLU A 337 -47.02 43.97 -9.33
CA GLU A 337 -48.40 43.54 -9.62
C GLU A 337 -48.83 42.41 -8.65
N VAL A 338 -47.96 41.41 -8.44
CA VAL A 338 -48.21 40.31 -7.49
C VAL A 338 -48.34 40.83 -6.07
N LEU A 339 -47.42 41.69 -5.61
CA LEU A 339 -47.45 42.27 -4.26
C LEU A 339 -48.72 43.14 -4.09
N ALA A 340 -49.09 43.96 -5.07
CA ALA A 340 -50.32 44.76 -5.04
C ALA A 340 -51.59 43.91 -4.95
N PHE A 341 -51.60 42.77 -5.65
CA PHE A 341 -52.69 41.79 -5.56
C PHE A 341 -52.78 41.20 -4.12
N VAL A 342 -51.65 40.78 -3.56
CA VAL A 342 -51.60 40.23 -2.18
C VAL A 342 -52.01 41.24 -1.13
N TYR A 343 -51.56 42.49 -1.24
CA TYR A 343 -51.96 43.54 -0.31
C TYR A 343 -53.44 43.89 -0.38
N ARG A 344 -54.06 43.83 -1.56
CA ARG A 344 -55.52 43.99 -1.70
C ARG A 344 -56.28 42.85 -1.02
N LEU A 345 -55.79 41.64 -1.07
CA LEU A 345 -56.38 40.50 -0.34
C LEU A 345 -56.24 40.60 1.17
N LYS A 346 -55.16 41.21 1.67
CA LYS A 346 -54.91 41.42 3.13
C LYS A 346 -55.68 42.62 3.69
N SER A 347 -56.14 43.59 2.88
CA SER A 347 -56.90 44.73 3.34
C SER A 347 -58.38 44.36 3.41
N PRO A 348 -59.04 44.34 4.60
CA PRO A 348 -60.49 44.12 4.65
C PRO A 348 -61.19 45.29 3.98
N ALA A 349 -62.13 44.98 3.06
CA ALA A 349 -62.97 45.96 2.40
C ALA A 349 -63.69 46.82 3.46
N LYS A 350 -63.40 48.15 3.51
CA LYS A 350 -64.25 49.09 4.20
C LYS A 350 -65.62 49.04 3.52
N GLN A 351 -66.55 48.37 4.17
CA GLN A 351 -67.97 48.48 3.80
C GLN A 351 -68.36 49.93 3.76
N HIS A 352 -68.73 50.47 2.61
CA HIS A 352 -69.48 51.66 2.45
C HIS A 352 -70.83 51.41 3.11
N ARG A 353 -70.99 51.90 4.34
CA ARG A 353 -72.35 52.26 4.89
C ARG A 353 -72.77 53.51 4.18
N SER A 354 -73.61 53.39 3.16
CA SER A 354 -74.45 54.44 2.64
C SER A 354 -75.48 54.78 3.70
N ILE A 355 -75.45 56.03 4.18
CA ILE A 355 -76.51 56.68 4.97
C ILE A 355 -77.63 57.00 4.00
N GLY A 356 -78.82 56.44 4.19
CA GLY A 356 -80.08 56.93 3.76
C GLY A 356 -80.85 57.60 4.88
#